data_95adf16ca27c4c1f57d6f7649a7b5bb2
#
_entry.id   95adf16ca27c4c1f57d6f7649a7b5bb2
#
_cell.length_a   1.000
_cell.length_b   1.000
_cell.length_c   1.000
_cell.angle_alpha   90.00
_cell.angle_beta   90.00
_cell.angle_gamma   90.00
#
_symmetry.space_group_name_H-M   'P 1'
#
loop_
_entity.id
_entity.type
_entity.pdbx_description
1 polymer ?
#
loop_
_entity_poly.entity_id
_entity_poly.type
_entity_poly.pdbx_seq_one_letter_code
_entity_poly.pdbx_strand_id
1 'polypeptide(L)'
;MAESTTRDWDAATYKRVALPHEDWARAVLDRLGLEGGETVLDAGCGSGRTTAIVIERLPEGRVIAVDGSPSMVEEVRSVLRPQDTALVSDLTKLELDERVDAVFSTAVFHWIMDHDALFARMRAALRDGGRFAAQCGGEGNIDAFRRAGEEVATREPYATHLGEFPALWNYAGPEETEVRLRAAGFTDVRCWLEPWPVHPPEPEVYSKTVCLGPYVAELPGDLGDQFVADVLATQGEPLRLDYVRLNIEATAA
;
A
#
# COMPACT_ATOMS: atom_id res chain seq x y z
N MET A 1 -9.43 -8.65 20.96
CA MET A 1 -8.90 -8.64 19.58
C MET A 1 -9.68 -7.55 18.86
N ALA A 2 -9.01 -6.44 18.52
CA ALA A 2 -9.64 -5.39 17.71
C ALA A 2 -9.89 -5.98 16.32
N GLU A 3 -11.14 -5.94 15.86
CA GLU A 3 -11.46 -6.22 14.47
C GLU A 3 -10.68 -5.20 13.62
N SER A 4 -9.86 -5.70 12.70
CA SER A 4 -9.24 -4.88 11.67
C SER A 4 -10.37 -4.35 10.79
N THR A 5 -10.87 -3.15 11.12
CA THR A 5 -11.77 -2.43 10.23
C THR A 5 -10.94 -1.90 9.09
N THR A 6 -11.02 -2.54 7.93
CA THR A 6 -10.50 -1.99 6.67
C THR A 6 -11.07 -0.60 6.48
N ARG A 7 -10.18 0.39 6.41
CA ARG A 7 -10.57 1.80 6.28
C ARG A 7 -11.15 2.05 4.88
N ASP A 8 -12.27 2.73 4.80
CA ASP A 8 -12.77 3.23 3.53
C ASP A 8 -12.07 4.57 3.18
N TRP A 9 -11.50 4.67 1.99
CA TRP A 9 -10.70 5.80 1.53
C TRP A 9 -11.53 6.73 0.66
N ASP A 10 -11.26 8.05 0.71
CA ASP A 10 -11.77 8.99 -0.28
C ASP A 10 -11.03 8.81 -1.62
N ALA A 11 -11.53 7.88 -2.43
CA ALA A 11 -10.96 7.52 -3.72
C ALA A 11 -10.85 8.72 -4.68
N ALA A 12 -11.80 9.67 -4.63
CA ALA A 12 -11.81 10.84 -5.52
C ALA A 12 -10.68 11.82 -5.20
N THR A 13 -10.43 12.11 -3.93
CA THR A 13 -9.33 12.98 -3.50
C THR A 13 -7.98 12.30 -3.74
N TYR A 14 -7.85 11.00 -3.42
CA TYR A 14 -6.64 10.22 -3.66
C TYR A 14 -6.23 10.18 -5.14
N LYS A 15 -7.20 10.10 -6.05
CA LYS A 15 -6.97 10.07 -7.50
C LYS A 15 -6.38 11.38 -8.06
N ARG A 16 -6.66 12.53 -7.42
CA ARG A 16 -6.17 13.85 -7.88
C ARG A 16 -4.74 14.15 -7.47
N VAL A 17 -4.26 13.54 -6.41
CA VAL A 17 -2.91 13.80 -5.90
C VAL A 17 -1.89 13.15 -6.82
N ALA A 18 -0.92 13.95 -7.31
CA ALA A 18 0.20 13.43 -8.10
C ALA A 18 1.09 12.55 -7.19
N LEU A 19 1.09 11.25 -7.46
CA LEU A 19 1.80 10.26 -6.67
C LEU A 19 2.85 9.55 -7.53
N PRO A 20 4.02 9.20 -6.97
CA PRO A 20 5.03 8.40 -7.68
C PRO A 20 4.60 6.93 -7.84
N HIS A 21 3.33 6.59 -7.58
CA HIS A 21 2.81 5.21 -7.59
C HIS A 21 2.94 4.54 -8.95
N GLU A 22 2.82 5.30 -10.06
CA GLU A 22 2.95 4.72 -11.40
C GLU A 22 4.39 4.27 -11.67
N ASP A 23 5.39 5.08 -11.28
CA ASP A 23 6.80 4.70 -11.42
C ASP A 23 7.12 3.48 -10.55
N TRP A 24 6.62 3.45 -9.32
CA TRP A 24 6.76 2.30 -8.44
C TRP A 24 6.11 1.05 -9.02
N ALA A 25 4.87 1.18 -9.56
CA ALA A 25 4.16 0.07 -10.17
C ALA A 25 4.93 -0.51 -11.38
N ARG A 26 5.46 0.36 -12.26
CA ARG A 26 6.25 -0.08 -13.41
C ARG A 26 7.50 -0.85 -12.98
N ALA A 27 8.22 -0.37 -11.96
CA ALA A 27 9.38 -1.05 -11.41
C ALA A 27 9.03 -2.43 -10.82
N VAL A 28 7.88 -2.57 -10.14
CA VAL A 28 7.40 -3.87 -9.63
C VAL A 28 7.02 -4.81 -10.77
N LEU A 29 6.32 -4.32 -11.79
CA LEU A 29 5.91 -5.11 -12.96
C LEU A 29 7.10 -5.61 -13.79
N ASP A 30 8.14 -4.78 -13.95
CA ASP A 30 9.34 -5.18 -14.66
C ASP A 30 10.05 -6.36 -13.97
N ARG A 31 9.97 -6.42 -12.63
CA ARG A 31 10.50 -7.55 -11.84
C ARG A 31 9.65 -8.82 -11.97
N LEU A 32 8.35 -8.70 -12.16
CA LEU A 32 7.49 -9.86 -12.39
C LEU A 32 7.78 -10.55 -13.72
N GLY A 33 8.32 -9.84 -14.72
CA GLY A 33 8.67 -10.42 -16.03
C GLY A 33 7.46 -11.10 -16.69
N LEU A 34 6.31 -10.42 -16.74
CA LEU A 34 5.08 -10.96 -17.33
C LEU A 34 5.24 -11.18 -18.83
N GLU A 35 4.68 -12.27 -19.35
CA GLU A 35 4.71 -12.65 -20.77
C GLU A 35 3.42 -12.28 -21.51
N GLY A 36 2.37 -11.87 -20.78
CA GLY A 36 1.14 -11.32 -21.32
C GLY A 36 -0.09 -12.22 -21.26
N GLY A 37 0.06 -13.49 -20.93
CA GLY A 37 -1.03 -14.47 -20.83
C GLY A 37 -1.44 -14.86 -19.41
N GLU A 38 -0.80 -14.28 -18.41
CA GLU A 38 -0.95 -14.68 -17.01
C GLU A 38 -2.27 -14.21 -16.38
N THR A 39 -2.69 -14.93 -15.36
CA THR A 39 -3.64 -14.44 -14.35
C THR A 39 -2.85 -13.79 -13.23
N VAL A 40 -3.02 -12.49 -13.02
CA VAL A 40 -2.31 -11.70 -12.00
C VAL A 40 -3.27 -11.26 -10.91
N LEU A 41 -2.92 -11.52 -9.64
CA LEU A 41 -3.56 -10.89 -8.48
C LEU A 41 -2.95 -9.51 -8.25
N ASP A 42 -3.76 -8.46 -8.35
CA ASP A 42 -3.41 -7.12 -7.88
C ASP A 42 -3.89 -6.96 -6.43
N ALA A 43 -2.96 -7.18 -5.50
CA ALA A 43 -3.24 -7.19 -4.06
C ALA A 43 -3.16 -5.78 -3.46
N GLY A 44 -4.32 -5.18 -3.24
CA GLY A 44 -4.51 -3.77 -2.85
C GLY A 44 -4.59 -2.86 -4.07
N CYS A 45 -5.55 -3.13 -4.94
CA CYS A 45 -5.70 -2.45 -6.24
C CYS A 45 -6.05 -0.96 -6.13
N GLY A 46 -6.55 -0.51 -4.96
CA GLY A 46 -7.02 0.85 -4.77
C GLY A 46 -8.05 1.25 -5.84
N SER A 47 -7.98 2.49 -6.29
CA SER A 47 -8.89 3.02 -7.33
C SER A 47 -8.59 2.54 -8.77
N GLY A 48 -7.61 1.62 -8.95
CA GLY A 48 -7.31 1.02 -10.24
C GLY A 48 -6.24 1.74 -11.07
N ARG A 49 -5.60 2.80 -10.55
CA ARG A 49 -4.53 3.51 -11.28
C ARG A 49 -3.38 2.58 -11.69
N THR A 50 -2.90 1.78 -10.77
CA THR A 50 -1.83 0.80 -11.01
C THR A 50 -2.36 -0.45 -11.71
N THR A 51 -3.59 -0.86 -11.42
CA THR A 51 -4.28 -1.97 -12.12
C THR A 51 -4.33 -1.75 -13.63
N ALA A 52 -4.58 -0.51 -14.09
CA ALA A 52 -4.57 -0.18 -15.53
C ALA A 52 -3.20 -0.48 -16.17
N ILE A 53 -2.10 -0.19 -15.46
CA ILE A 53 -0.73 -0.49 -15.93
C ILE A 53 -0.46 -2.00 -15.93
N VAL A 54 -1.01 -2.75 -14.96
CA VAL A 54 -0.95 -4.23 -14.97
C VAL A 54 -1.67 -4.78 -16.19
N ILE A 55 -2.87 -4.28 -16.48
CA ILE A 55 -3.70 -4.68 -17.63
C ILE A 55 -2.97 -4.45 -18.96
N GLU A 56 -2.21 -3.36 -19.12
CA GLU A 56 -1.41 -3.09 -20.31
C GLU A 56 -0.34 -4.18 -20.59
N ARG A 57 0.14 -4.85 -19.53
CA ARG A 57 1.13 -5.94 -19.62
C ARG A 57 0.49 -7.31 -19.89
N LEU A 58 -0.85 -7.41 -19.94
CA LEU A 58 -1.60 -8.65 -20.03
C LEU A 58 -2.57 -8.66 -21.23
N PRO A 59 -2.10 -8.57 -22.47
CA PRO A 59 -2.99 -8.52 -23.65
C PRO A 59 -3.89 -9.75 -23.76
N GLU A 60 -3.42 -10.94 -23.39
CA GLU A 60 -4.15 -12.21 -23.42
C GLU A 60 -4.49 -12.73 -22.01
N GLY A 61 -3.88 -12.16 -20.97
CA GLY A 61 -4.08 -12.53 -19.58
C GLY A 61 -5.22 -11.77 -18.94
N ARG A 62 -5.32 -11.84 -17.60
CA ARG A 62 -6.35 -11.17 -16.83
C ARG A 62 -5.88 -10.76 -15.44
N VAL A 63 -6.60 -9.82 -14.83
CA VAL A 63 -6.36 -9.33 -13.48
C VAL A 63 -7.49 -9.76 -12.54
N ILE A 64 -7.12 -10.19 -11.33
CA ILE A 64 -8.00 -10.28 -10.18
C ILE A 64 -7.59 -9.13 -9.26
N ALA A 65 -8.37 -8.06 -9.24
CA ALA A 65 -8.13 -6.87 -8.43
C ALA A 65 -8.79 -7.03 -7.06
N VAL A 66 -8.02 -6.89 -5.98
CA VAL A 66 -8.52 -7.05 -4.61
C VAL A 66 -8.18 -5.84 -3.78
N ASP A 67 -9.15 -5.30 -3.06
CA ASP A 67 -8.95 -4.25 -2.04
C ASP A 67 -9.90 -4.47 -0.85
N GLY A 68 -9.48 -3.99 0.32
CA GLY A 68 -10.32 -4.04 1.51
C GLY A 68 -11.41 -2.96 1.55
N SER A 69 -11.28 -1.89 0.77
CA SER A 69 -12.22 -0.78 0.68
C SER A 69 -13.28 -1.01 -0.39
N PRO A 70 -14.58 -1.07 -0.05
CA PRO A 70 -15.65 -1.19 -1.04
C PRO A 70 -15.66 -0.06 -2.07
N SER A 71 -15.37 1.19 -1.65
CA SER A 71 -15.32 2.35 -2.55
C SER A 71 -14.19 2.25 -3.57
N MET A 72 -13.02 1.74 -3.17
CA MET A 72 -11.91 1.48 -4.08
C MET A 72 -12.25 0.37 -5.09
N VAL A 73 -12.88 -0.71 -4.63
CA VAL A 73 -13.32 -1.80 -5.52
C VAL A 73 -14.38 -1.34 -6.53
N GLU A 74 -15.25 -0.42 -6.16
CA GLU A 74 -16.20 0.16 -7.12
C GLU A 74 -15.48 1.02 -8.18
N GLU A 75 -14.49 1.84 -7.76
CA GLU A 75 -13.72 2.68 -8.68
C GLU A 75 -12.88 1.85 -9.66
N VAL A 76 -12.21 0.78 -9.21
CA VAL A 76 -11.37 -0.05 -10.08
C VAL A 76 -12.16 -0.69 -11.22
N ARG A 77 -13.45 -0.95 -11.05
CA ARG A 77 -14.32 -1.51 -12.09
C ARG A 77 -14.31 -0.70 -13.38
N SER A 78 -14.07 0.61 -13.28
CA SER A 78 -14.02 1.51 -14.44
C SER A 78 -12.86 1.26 -15.40
N VAL A 79 -11.81 0.56 -14.95
CA VAL A 79 -10.62 0.23 -15.75
C VAL A 79 -10.57 -1.24 -16.15
N LEU A 80 -11.40 -2.10 -15.55
CA LEU A 80 -11.40 -3.55 -15.80
C LEU A 80 -12.02 -3.90 -17.15
N ARG A 81 -11.46 -4.93 -17.79
CA ARG A 81 -11.98 -5.55 -19.01
C ARG A 81 -12.97 -6.67 -18.64
N PRO A 82 -13.78 -7.20 -19.60
CA PRO A 82 -14.76 -8.25 -19.32
C PRO A 82 -14.19 -9.54 -18.68
N GLN A 83 -12.92 -9.86 -18.93
CA GLN A 83 -12.23 -11.01 -18.35
C GLN A 83 -11.63 -10.75 -16.97
N ASP A 84 -11.49 -9.48 -16.57
CA ASP A 84 -10.93 -9.09 -15.27
C ASP A 84 -12.01 -9.13 -14.20
N THR A 85 -11.61 -9.31 -12.93
CA THR A 85 -12.54 -9.35 -11.80
C THR A 85 -12.07 -8.43 -10.66
N ALA A 86 -13.02 -7.96 -9.84
CA ALA A 86 -12.74 -7.17 -8.65
C ALA A 86 -13.47 -7.75 -7.44
N LEU A 87 -12.75 -7.86 -6.32
CA LEU A 87 -13.23 -8.44 -5.06
C LEU A 87 -12.94 -7.51 -3.88
N VAL A 88 -13.91 -7.36 -3.00
CA VAL A 88 -13.70 -6.74 -1.67
C VAL A 88 -13.24 -7.82 -0.72
N SER A 89 -11.99 -7.73 -0.23
CA SER A 89 -11.46 -8.69 0.74
C SER A 89 -10.31 -8.09 1.55
N ASP A 90 -10.27 -8.43 2.83
CA ASP A 90 -9.09 -8.28 3.66
C ASP A 90 -8.02 -9.26 3.17
N LEU A 91 -6.85 -8.74 2.78
CA LEU A 91 -5.77 -9.55 2.21
C LEU A 91 -5.23 -10.62 3.18
N THR A 92 -5.40 -10.43 4.50
CA THR A 92 -5.04 -11.44 5.51
C THR A 92 -6.01 -12.60 5.60
N LYS A 93 -7.17 -12.48 4.94
CA LYS A 93 -8.24 -13.49 4.89
C LYS A 93 -8.58 -13.91 3.47
N LEU A 94 -7.81 -13.44 2.49
CA LEU A 94 -8.09 -13.69 1.08
C LEU A 94 -8.14 -15.18 0.76
N GLU A 95 -9.20 -15.59 0.10
CA GLU A 95 -9.38 -16.90 -0.52
C GLU A 95 -9.88 -16.71 -1.95
N LEU A 96 -9.15 -17.28 -2.90
CA LEU A 96 -9.51 -17.25 -4.31
C LEU A 96 -10.00 -18.64 -4.74
N ASP A 97 -10.99 -18.68 -5.62
CA ASP A 97 -11.52 -19.93 -6.20
C ASP A 97 -10.49 -20.60 -7.13
N GLU A 98 -9.47 -19.87 -7.58
CA GLU A 98 -8.42 -20.36 -8.46
C GLU A 98 -7.07 -19.78 -8.05
N ARG A 99 -5.99 -20.46 -8.42
CA ARG A 99 -4.62 -19.98 -8.22
C ARG A 99 -4.16 -19.12 -9.38
N VAL A 100 -3.38 -18.11 -9.09
CA VAL A 100 -2.84 -17.14 -10.06
C VAL A 100 -1.38 -17.43 -10.42
N ASP A 101 -0.91 -16.91 -11.54
CA ASP A 101 0.46 -17.05 -12.02
C ASP A 101 1.42 -16.07 -11.34
N ALA A 102 0.90 -14.89 -10.98
CA ALA A 102 1.70 -13.87 -10.31
C ALA A 102 0.87 -13.04 -9.32
N VAL A 103 1.52 -12.53 -8.28
CA VAL A 103 0.99 -11.52 -7.36
C VAL A 103 1.78 -10.23 -7.53
N PHE A 104 1.06 -9.17 -7.76
CA PHE A 104 1.52 -7.79 -7.81
C PHE A 104 0.96 -7.02 -6.64
N SER A 105 1.75 -6.16 -5.99
CA SER A 105 1.26 -5.20 -4.99
C SER A 105 2.15 -3.96 -4.93
N THR A 106 1.55 -2.79 -4.79
CA THR A 106 2.31 -1.54 -4.60
C THR A 106 1.62 -0.60 -3.62
N ALA A 107 2.38 -0.10 -2.65
CA ALA A 107 1.97 0.85 -1.62
C ALA A 107 0.85 0.35 -0.67
N VAL A 108 0.77 -0.96 -0.40
CA VAL A 108 -0.30 -1.58 0.38
C VAL A 108 0.17 -2.19 1.69
N PHE A 109 1.18 -3.06 1.66
CA PHE A 109 1.45 -3.97 2.78
C PHE A 109 1.82 -3.26 4.09
N HIS A 110 2.33 -2.06 4.03
CA HIS A 110 2.59 -1.27 5.24
C HIS A 110 1.32 -0.84 6.01
N TRP A 111 0.13 -1.01 5.43
CA TRP A 111 -1.15 -0.82 6.13
C TRP A 111 -1.63 -2.09 6.85
N ILE A 112 -0.96 -3.22 6.65
CA ILE A 112 -1.34 -4.52 7.20
C ILE A 112 -0.41 -4.85 8.36
N MET A 113 -0.96 -5.04 9.56
CA MET A 113 -0.16 -5.29 10.74
C MET A 113 0.31 -6.75 10.82
N ASP A 114 -0.50 -7.70 10.33
CA ASP A 114 -0.19 -9.15 10.36
C ASP A 114 0.40 -9.59 9.01
N HIS A 115 1.71 -9.43 8.86
CA HIS A 115 2.44 -9.88 7.66
C HIS A 115 2.55 -11.41 7.56
N ASP A 116 2.46 -12.15 8.67
CA ASP A 116 2.50 -13.60 8.62
C ASP A 116 1.21 -14.15 7.97
N ALA A 117 0.04 -13.67 8.40
CA ALA A 117 -1.22 -14.00 7.75
C ALA A 117 -1.26 -13.52 6.29
N LEU A 118 -0.80 -12.29 6.00
CA LEU A 118 -0.73 -11.75 4.65
C LEU A 118 0.06 -12.66 3.71
N PHE A 119 1.31 -12.99 4.05
CA PHE A 119 2.18 -13.78 3.17
C PHE A 119 1.70 -15.23 3.02
N ALA A 120 1.09 -15.81 4.06
CA ALA A 120 0.44 -17.11 3.95
C ALA A 120 -0.71 -17.09 2.90
N ARG A 121 -1.51 -16.02 2.84
CA ARG A 121 -2.58 -15.86 1.84
C ARG A 121 -2.03 -15.59 0.43
N MET A 122 -0.98 -14.77 0.31
CA MET A 122 -0.31 -14.56 -0.99
C MET A 122 0.27 -15.86 -1.54
N ARG A 123 0.91 -16.68 -0.69
CA ARG A 123 1.39 -18.02 -1.10
C ARG A 123 0.26 -18.95 -1.51
N ALA A 124 -0.85 -18.99 -0.74
CA ALA A 124 -2.00 -19.82 -1.06
C ALA A 124 -2.69 -19.44 -2.37
N ALA A 125 -2.67 -18.15 -2.73
CA ALA A 125 -3.21 -17.65 -3.99
C ALA A 125 -2.37 -18.03 -5.21
N LEU A 126 -1.06 -18.25 -5.05
CA LEU A 126 -0.14 -18.56 -6.13
C LEU A 126 -0.12 -20.06 -6.49
N ARG A 127 0.05 -20.34 -7.79
CA ARG A 127 0.48 -21.67 -8.26
C ARG A 127 1.91 -21.93 -7.83
N ASP A 128 2.30 -23.20 -7.77
CA ASP A 128 3.71 -23.56 -7.56
C ASP A 128 4.54 -23.00 -8.74
N GLY A 129 5.68 -22.39 -8.43
CA GLY A 129 6.47 -21.63 -9.39
C GLY A 129 5.91 -20.24 -9.72
N GLY A 130 4.78 -19.84 -9.14
CA GLY A 130 4.18 -18.52 -9.33
C GLY A 130 5.07 -17.39 -8.75
N ARG A 131 5.05 -16.23 -9.41
CA ARG A 131 5.94 -15.09 -9.08
C ARG A 131 5.27 -14.09 -8.16
N PHE A 132 6.02 -13.58 -7.22
CA PHE A 132 5.56 -12.56 -6.28
C PHE A 132 6.49 -11.35 -6.34
N ALA A 133 5.95 -10.18 -6.67
CA ALA A 133 6.67 -8.93 -6.55
C ALA A 133 5.80 -7.85 -5.89
N ALA A 134 6.36 -7.18 -4.89
CA ALA A 134 5.68 -6.11 -4.19
C ALA A 134 6.63 -4.97 -3.83
N GLN A 135 6.04 -3.79 -3.58
CA GLN A 135 6.74 -2.65 -3.01
C GLN A 135 5.82 -1.91 -2.06
N CYS A 136 6.32 -1.59 -0.87
CA CYS A 136 5.57 -0.80 0.11
C CYS A 136 6.50 0.14 0.90
N GLY A 137 5.97 0.91 1.83
CA GLY A 137 6.80 1.61 2.82
C GLY A 137 7.55 0.58 3.68
N GLY A 138 8.87 0.73 3.82
CA GLY A 138 9.72 -0.12 4.64
C GLY A 138 10.28 0.60 5.85
N GLU A 139 11.16 -0.05 6.56
CA GLU A 139 11.85 0.50 7.73
C GLU A 139 12.47 1.87 7.41
N GLY A 140 12.21 2.86 8.27
CA GLY A 140 12.66 4.25 8.08
C GLY A 140 11.81 5.10 7.13
N ASN A 141 10.73 4.56 6.54
CA ASN A 141 9.88 5.31 5.59
C ASN A 141 9.27 6.55 6.24
N ILE A 142 9.56 7.73 5.66
CA ILE A 142 9.12 9.07 6.14
C ILE A 142 9.27 9.29 7.65
N ASP A 143 10.29 8.72 8.26
CA ASP A 143 10.40 8.61 9.71
C ASP A 143 10.43 9.96 10.42
N ALA A 144 11.14 10.95 9.86
CA ALA A 144 11.18 12.31 10.43
C ALA A 144 9.79 12.98 10.40
N PHE A 145 9.07 12.84 9.28
CA PHE A 145 7.72 13.39 9.12
C PHE A 145 6.72 12.69 10.03
N ARG A 146 6.78 11.36 10.14
CA ARG A 146 5.94 10.56 11.02
C ARG A 146 6.11 10.95 12.48
N ARG A 147 7.36 11.06 12.97
CA ARG A 147 7.65 11.52 14.34
C ARG A 147 7.14 12.92 14.63
N ALA A 148 7.23 13.83 13.65
CA ALA A 148 6.66 15.15 13.79
C ALA A 148 5.13 15.10 13.95
N GLY A 149 4.44 14.27 13.16
CA GLY A 149 3.00 14.04 13.31
C GLY A 149 2.65 13.46 14.69
N GLU A 150 3.40 12.47 15.16
CA GLU A 150 3.23 11.87 16.50
C GLU A 150 3.46 12.91 17.61
N GLU A 151 4.50 13.74 17.50
CA GLU A 151 4.78 14.80 18.47
C GLU A 151 3.67 15.85 18.50
N VAL A 152 3.21 16.33 17.33
CA VAL A 152 2.10 17.31 17.26
C VAL A 152 0.82 16.72 17.83
N ALA A 153 0.54 15.43 17.59
CA ALA A 153 -0.62 14.72 18.10
C ALA A 153 -0.70 14.71 19.65
N THR A 154 0.43 14.84 20.34
CA THR A 154 0.46 14.93 21.82
C THR A 154 0.11 16.31 22.38
N ARG A 155 -0.04 17.33 21.53
CA ARG A 155 -0.33 18.71 21.94
C ARG A 155 -1.84 18.96 21.95
N GLU A 156 -2.32 19.82 22.86
CA GLU A 156 -3.70 20.33 22.77
C GLU A 156 -3.84 21.30 21.58
N PRO A 157 -4.97 21.27 20.87
CA PRO A 157 -6.20 20.53 21.16
C PRO A 157 -6.23 19.08 20.64
N TYR A 158 -5.22 18.60 19.94
CA TYR A 158 -5.20 17.30 19.25
C TYR A 158 -5.20 16.11 20.22
N ALA A 159 -4.45 16.22 21.33
CA ALA A 159 -4.32 15.16 22.33
C ALA A 159 -5.67 14.69 22.90
N THR A 160 -6.63 15.63 23.05
CA THR A 160 -8.00 15.31 23.49
C THR A 160 -8.73 14.35 22.54
N HIS A 161 -8.43 14.39 21.24
CA HIS A 161 -9.11 13.58 20.22
C HIS A 161 -8.31 12.36 19.80
N LEU A 162 -6.99 12.48 19.74
CA LEU A 162 -6.11 11.42 19.23
C LEU A 162 -5.67 10.43 20.32
N GLY A 163 -5.62 10.85 21.59
CA GLY A 163 -5.37 9.98 22.74
C GLY A 163 -4.21 8.98 22.54
N GLU A 164 -4.44 7.72 22.89
CA GLU A 164 -3.55 6.62 22.56
C GLU A 164 -3.81 6.16 21.12
N PHE A 165 -3.26 6.89 20.15
CA PHE A 165 -3.44 6.56 18.74
C PHE A 165 -2.64 5.30 18.39
N PRO A 166 -3.26 4.26 17.80
CA PRO A 166 -2.57 3.00 17.51
C PRO A 166 -1.48 3.20 16.47
N ALA A 167 -0.51 2.29 16.44
CA ALA A 167 0.43 2.21 15.32
C ALA A 167 -0.33 2.04 14.01
N LEU A 168 -0.11 2.96 13.08
CA LEU A 168 -0.86 3.02 11.82
C LEU A 168 -0.18 2.22 10.71
N TRP A 169 1.13 2.03 10.81
CA TRP A 169 1.94 1.44 9.75
C TRP A 169 2.86 0.36 10.29
N ASN A 170 2.98 -0.70 9.52
CA ASN A 170 3.97 -1.73 9.68
C ASN A 170 5.08 -1.51 8.64
N TYR A 171 6.05 -0.65 8.96
CA TYR A 171 7.23 -0.42 8.12
C TYR A 171 8.29 -1.49 8.41
N ALA A 172 8.08 -2.67 7.83
CA ALA A 172 8.94 -3.83 8.05
C ALA A 172 10.33 -3.66 7.38
N GLY A 173 11.33 -4.28 8.00
CA GLY A 173 12.67 -4.40 7.43
C GLY A 173 12.80 -5.59 6.46
N PRO A 174 13.87 -5.63 5.64
CA PRO A 174 14.07 -6.71 4.66
C PRO A 174 14.31 -8.06 5.31
N GLU A 175 15.13 -8.15 6.36
CA GLU A 175 15.53 -9.42 6.98
C GLU A 175 14.32 -10.15 7.61
N GLU A 176 13.49 -9.42 8.36
CA GLU A 176 12.29 -10.01 8.96
C GLU A 176 11.25 -10.40 7.90
N THR A 177 11.13 -9.61 6.83
CA THR A 177 10.24 -9.90 5.71
C THR A 177 10.67 -11.17 4.98
N GLU A 178 11.98 -11.36 4.74
CA GLU A 178 12.50 -12.58 4.13
C GLU A 178 12.22 -13.83 4.99
N VAL A 179 12.39 -13.71 6.32
CA VAL A 179 12.08 -14.81 7.25
C VAL A 179 10.61 -15.21 7.15
N ARG A 180 9.70 -14.24 7.17
CA ARG A 180 8.25 -14.47 7.06
C ARG A 180 7.87 -15.10 5.72
N LEU A 181 8.44 -14.62 4.61
CA LEU A 181 8.17 -15.18 3.28
C LEU A 181 8.62 -16.62 3.17
N ARG A 182 9.83 -16.96 3.65
CA ARG A 182 10.32 -18.35 3.66
C ARG A 182 9.44 -19.24 4.55
N ALA A 183 9.00 -18.74 5.70
CA ALA A 183 8.07 -19.47 6.57
C ALA A 183 6.70 -19.71 5.91
N ALA A 184 6.25 -18.81 5.05
CA ALA A 184 5.02 -18.94 4.26
C ALA A 184 5.15 -19.90 3.06
N GLY A 185 6.38 -20.40 2.75
CA GLY A 185 6.61 -21.34 1.64
C GLY A 185 7.03 -20.67 0.33
N PHE A 186 7.73 -19.54 0.42
CA PHE A 186 8.38 -18.93 -0.74
C PHE A 186 9.87 -19.31 -0.83
N THR A 187 10.37 -19.39 -2.04
CA THR A 187 11.78 -19.59 -2.41
C THR A 187 12.29 -18.39 -3.19
N ASP A 188 13.57 -18.34 -3.51
CA ASP A 188 14.24 -17.25 -4.24
C ASP A 188 13.91 -15.86 -3.66
N VAL A 189 13.73 -15.82 -2.33
CA VAL A 189 13.28 -14.61 -1.62
C VAL A 189 14.39 -13.58 -1.58
N ARG A 190 14.07 -12.38 -2.05
CA ARG A 190 14.92 -11.20 -2.01
C ARG A 190 14.12 -10.00 -1.54
N CYS A 191 14.59 -9.36 -0.47
CA CYS A 191 14.04 -8.11 0.04
C CYS A 191 15.14 -7.06 0.17
N TRP A 192 14.82 -5.78 -0.15
CA TRP A 192 15.76 -4.68 0.05
C TRP A 192 15.05 -3.36 0.24
N LEU A 193 15.72 -2.43 0.90
CA LEU A 193 15.26 -1.06 1.04
C LEU A 193 15.85 -0.17 -0.06
N GLU A 194 15.02 0.74 -0.57
CA GLU A 194 15.40 1.72 -1.58
C GLU A 194 14.93 3.11 -1.15
N PRO A 195 15.86 4.06 -0.92
CA PRO A 195 15.52 5.45 -0.67
C PRO A 195 14.87 6.08 -1.91
N TRP A 196 13.71 6.73 -1.71
CA TRP A 196 12.96 7.40 -2.79
C TRP A 196 12.42 8.75 -2.31
N PRO A 197 13.26 9.77 -2.13
CA PRO A 197 12.79 11.04 -1.61
C PRO A 197 11.79 11.70 -2.55
N VAL A 198 10.71 12.26 -1.98
CA VAL A 198 9.60 12.88 -2.70
C VAL A 198 9.49 14.34 -2.28
N HIS A 199 9.30 15.22 -3.25
CA HIS A 199 8.99 16.64 -3.05
C HIS A 199 7.59 16.89 -3.60
N PRO A 200 6.53 16.80 -2.77
CA PRO A 200 5.18 16.96 -3.26
C PRO A 200 4.94 18.41 -3.74
N PRO A 201 4.34 18.60 -4.92
CA PRO A 201 4.08 19.94 -5.47
C PRO A 201 3.03 20.70 -4.65
N GLU A 202 2.12 19.99 -3.98
CA GLU A 202 1.08 20.51 -3.10
C GLU A 202 1.24 19.90 -1.70
N PRO A 203 2.18 20.41 -0.86
CA PRO A 203 2.54 19.80 0.40
C PRO A 203 1.39 19.56 1.36
N GLU A 204 0.47 20.54 1.49
CA GLU A 204 -0.69 20.46 2.39
C GLU A 204 -1.65 19.34 1.95
N VAL A 205 -2.05 19.36 0.67
CA VAL A 205 -2.99 18.37 0.11
C VAL A 205 -2.38 16.96 0.19
N TYR A 206 -1.10 16.85 -0.18
CA TYR A 206 -0.37 15.58 -0.12
C TYR A 206 -0.29 15.04 1.30
N SER A 207 0.16 15.87 2.26
CA SER A 207 0.31 15.48 3.66
C SER A 207 -1.03 15.08 4.26
N LYS A 208 -2.09 15.87 4.03
CA LYS A 208 -3.44 15.59 4.50
C LYS A 208 -3.99 14.27 3.98
N THR A 209 -3.78 13.99 2.68
CA THR A 209 -4.38 12.83 2.02
C THR A 209 -3.56 11.55 2.20
N VAL A 210 -2.23 11.65 2.03
CA VAL A 210 -1.36 10.47 1.91
C VAL A 210 -0.71 10.10 3.24
N CYS A 211 -0.21 11.11 3.99
CA CYS A 211 0.61 10.83 5.16
C CYS A 211 -0.17 10.94 6.49
N LEU A 212 -1.05 11.93 6.62
CA LEU A 212 -1.75 12.25 7.88
C LEU A 212 -3.24 11.92 7.86
N GLY A 213 -3.74 11.36 6.76
CA GLY A 213 -5.16 11.04 6.59
C GLY A 213 -5.79 10.28 7.77
N PRO A 214 -5.12 9.29 8.37
CA PRO A 214 -5.62 8.62 9.57
C PRO A 214 -5.86 9.55 10.77
N TYR A 215 -4.92 10.47 11.04
CA TYR A 215 -5.08 11.45 12.12
C TYR A 215 -6.21 12.44 11.82
N VAL A 216 -6.24 12.95 10.59
CA VAL A 216 -7.25 13.93 10.15
C VAL A 216 -8.67 13.37 10.25
N ALA A 217 -8.86 12.07 10.01
CA ALA A 217 -10.17 11.43 10.10
C ALA A 217 -10.77 11.39 11.52
N GLU A 218 -9.92 11.41 12.54
CA GLU A 218 -10.34 11.40 13.95
C GLU A 218 -10.55 12.83 14.52
N LEU A 219 -10.11 13.86 13.79
CA LEU A 219 -10.16 15.24 14.24
C LEU A 219 -11.43 15.93 13.74
N PRO A 220 -12.23 16.57 14.63
CA PRO A 220 -13.47 17.23 14.25
C PRO A 220 -13.25 18.60 13.58
N GLY A 221 -14.12 18.94 12.64
CA GLY A 221 -14.16 20.26 12.01
C GLY A 221 -12.85 20.65 11.35
N ASP A 222 -12.38 21.89 11.65
CA ASP A 222 -11.15 22.44 11.05
C ASP A 222 -9.87 22.00 11.76
N LEU A 223 -9.96 21.19 12.83
CA LEU A 223 -8.78 20.72 13.57
C LEU A 223 -7.87 19.84 12.72
N GLY A 224 -8.43 19.10 11.74
CA GLY A 224 -7.63 18.32 10.81
C GLY A 224 -6.72 19.19 9.95
N ASP A 225 -7.19 20.32 9.45
CA ASP A 225 -6.40 21.27 8.66
C ASP A 225 -5.34 21.98 9.51
N GLN A 226 -5.70 22.36 10.75
CA GLN A 226 -4.75 22.93 11.71
C GLN A 226 -3.64 21.92 12.06
N PHE A 227 -4.00 20.67 12.29
CA PHE A 227 -3.03 19.59 12.55
C PHE A 227 -2.01 19.44 11.42
N VAL A 228 -2.48 19.40 10.17
CA VAL A 228 -1.61 19.33 9.00
C VAL A 228 -0.68 20.53 8.91
N ALA A 229 -1.20 21.75 9.13
CA ALA A 229 -0.41 22.98 9.12
C ALA A 229 0.67 22.97 10.23
N ASP A 230 0.32 22.54 11.45
CA ASP A 230 1.25 22.46 12.57
C ASP A 230 2.35 21.43 12.35
N VAL A 231 2.03 20.26 11.74
CA VAL A 231 3.04 19.27 11.34
C VAL A 231 3.97 19.85 10.28
N LEU A 232 3.42 20.49 9.25
CA LEU A 232 4.22 21.10 8.18
C LEU A 232 5.12 22.24 8.70
N ALA A 233 4.68 23.02 9.66
CA ALA A 233 5.47 24.07 10.30
C ALA A 233 6.74 23.54 11.00
N THR A 234 6.79 22.25 11.33
CA THR A 234 7.99 21.60 11.88
C THR A 234 8.99 21.15 10.81
N GLN A 235 8.59 21.19 9.53
CA GLN A 235 9.39 20.72 8.40
C GLN A 235 10.16 21.86 7.73
N GLY A 236 11.20 21.50 6.98
CA GLY A 236 11.89 22.46 6.13
C GLY A 236 11.13 22.81 4.84
N GLU A 237 11.44 23.94 4.23
CA GLU A 237 10.91 24.33 2.92
C GLU A 237 12.02 24.27 1.85
N PRO A 238 11.72 23.67 0.67
CA PRO A 238 10.50 22.93 0.32
C PRO A 238 10.37 21.62 1.11
N LEU A 239 9.13 21.15 1.30
CA LEU A 239 8.87 19.87 1.97
C LEU A 239 9.59 18.75 1.21
N ARG A 240 10.37 17.97 1.96
CA ARG A 240 10.99 16.75 1.50
C ARG A 240 10.54 15.60 2.38
N LEU A 241 9.97 14.59 1.76
CA LEU A 241 9.59 13.34 2.41
C LEU A 241 10.60 12.26 2.05
N ASP A 242 11.32 11.76 3.04
CA ASP A 242 12.32 10.70 2.86
C ASP A 242 11.63 9.33 2.83
N TYR A 243 10.98 9.02 1.69
CA TYR A 243 10.42 7.69 1.47
C TYR A 243 11.52 6.65 1.43
N VAL A 244 11.27 5.53 2.11
CA VAL A 244 12.06 4.31 2.02
C VAL A 244 11.14 3.18 1.58
N ARG A 245 11.44 2.58 0.42
CA ARG A 245 10.61 1.54 -0.17
C ARG A 245 11.20 0.17 0.12
N LEU A 246 10.41 -0.69 0.77
CA LEU A 246 10.71 -2.11 0.87
C LEU A 246 10.25 -2.77 -0.43
N ASN A 247 11.21 -3.32 -1.16
CA ASN A 247 10.99 -4.11 -2.36
C ASN A 247 11.04 -5.59 -2.00
N ILE A 248 10.16 -6.37 -2.59
CA ILE A 248 9.98 -7.80 -2.32
C ILE A 248 9.91 -8.54 -3.65
N GLU A 249 10.70 -9.60 -3.80
CA GLU A 249 10.64 -10.58 -4.88
C GLU A 249 10.70 -11.98 -4.29
N ALA A 250 9.86 -12.88 -4.78
CA ALA A 250 9.88 -14.27 -4.35
C ALA A 250 9.19 -15.18 -5.38
N THR A 251 9.45 -16.49 -5.27
CA THR A 251 8.80 -17.55 -6.04
C THR A 251 8.04 -18.46 -5.10
N ALA A 252 6.82 -18.86 -5.44
CA ALA A 252 6.05 -19.84 -4.69
C ALA A 252 6.68 -21.24 -4.85
N ALA A 253 7.04 -21.90 -3.72
CA ALA A 253 7.61 -23.27 -3.74
C ALA A 253 6.57 -24.33 -4.15
#